data_02e432a2f336d0d61bce3c8c4d134aa1
#
_entry.id   02e432a2f336d0d61bce3c8c4d134aa1
#
_cell.length_a   1.000
_cell.length_b   1.000
_cell.length_c   1.000
_cell.angle_alpha   90.00
_cell.angle_beta   90.00
_cell.angle_gamma   90.00
#
_symmetry.space_group_name_H-M   'P 1'
#
loop_
_entity.id
_entity.type
_entity.pdbx_description
1 polymer ?
#
loop_
_entity_poly.entity_id
_entity_poly.type
_entity_poly.pdbx_seq_one_letter_code
_entity_poly.pdbx_strand_id
1 'polypeptide(L)'
;RNIKVSLQDLDFSTKNGYVKGIENIFIKQLEDLKPTERPIHCSDKKRLQFYVKDDDTWKKDEDHEKLTESIKAVSNIQVKKMTVWEKQNPDYTKDPQKSYKWSKMLDSVIAGENSQEVKKNEKKIKKILGKVVDIKEELKGN
;
A
#
# COMPACT_ATOMS: atom_id res chain seq x y z
N ARG A 1 12.54 2.08 -7.40
CA ARG A 1 11.73 0.92 -7.56
C ARG A 1 10.36 1.23 -8.15
N ASN A 2 10.02 0.57 -9.23
CA ASN A 2 8.77 0.84 -9.93
C ASN A 2 7.64 0.00 -9.33
N ILE A 3 6.79 0.64 -8.55
CA ILE A 3 5.56 0.03 -8.05
C ILE A 3 4.50 0.25 -9.13
N LYS A 4 3.90 -0.85 -9.58
CA LYS A 4 2.85 -0.79 -10.60
C LYS A 4 1.49 -0.95 -9.94
N VAL A 5 0.59 -0.03 -10.27
CA VAL A 5 -0.80 -0.06 -9.82
C VAL A 5 -1.70 -0.10 -11.06
N SER A 6 -2.55 -1.11 -11.12
CA SER A 6 -3.50 -1.28 -12.22
C SER A 6 -4.83 -0.62 -11.92
N LEU A 7 -5.69 -0.49 -12.94
CA LEU A 7 -7.08 -0.07 -12.72
C LEU A 7 -7.84 -1.10 -11.88
N GLN A 8 -7.48 -2.38 -11.98
CA GLN A 8 -8.06 -3.42 -11.14
C GLN A 8 -7.69 -3.21 -9.66
N ASP A 9 -6.46 -2.81 -9.38
CA ASP A 9 -6.03 -2.47 -8.03
C ASP A 9 -6.81 -1.29 -7.47
N LEU A 10 -7.03 -0.27 -8.30
CA LEU A 10 -7.83 0.89 -7.92
C LEU A 10 -9.28 0.48 -7.64
N ASP A 11 -9.83 -0.41 -8.45
CA ASP A 11 -11.18 -0.95 -8.27
C ASP A 11 -11.29 -1.73 -6.95
N PHE A 12 -10.27 -2.53 -6.65
CA PHE A 12 -10.18 -3.26 -5.38
C PHE A 12 -10.20 -2.29 -4.19
N SER A 13 -9.39 -1.20 -4.25
CA SER A 13 -9.38 -0.17 -3.22
C SER A 13 -10.74 0.48 -3.05
N THR A 14 -11.41 0.78 -4.17
CA THR A 14 -12.75 1.40 -4.17
C THR A 14 -13.77 0.52 -3.44
N LYS A 15 -13.69 -0.79 -3.63
CA LYS A 15 -14.61 -1.74 -3.01
C LYS A 15 -14.27 -2.06 -1.55
N ASN A 16 -13.00 -2.03 -1.19
CA ASN A 16 -12.52 -2.56 0.09
C ASN A 16 -11.96 -1.50 1.05
N GLY A 17 -11.74 -0.28 0.57
CA GLY A 17 -11.24 0.82 1.37
C GLY A 17 -9.73 0.99 1.31
N TYR A 18 -9.25 2.07 1.93
CA TYR A 18 -7.86 2.51 1.84
C TYR A 18 -6.86 1.47 2.37
N VAL A 19 -7.07 0.98 3.59
CA VAL A 19 -6.12 0.05 4.24
C VAL A 19 -5.96 -1.22 3.41
N LYS A 20 -7.06 -1.86 3.04
CA LYS A 20 -7.04 -3.08 2.24
C LYS A 20 -6.50 -2.84 0.84
N GLY A 21 -6.76 -1.67 0.28
CA GLY A 21 -6.23 -1.28 -1.03
C GLY A 21 -4.71 -1.20 -1.03
N ILE A 22 -4.14 -0.53 -0.03
CA ILE A 22 -2.68 -0.42 0.13
C ILE A 22 -2.07 -1.80 0.38
N GLU A 23 -2.67 -2.60 1.28
CA GLU A 23 -2.21 -3.97 1.56
C GLU A 23 -2.16 -4.80 0.28
N ASN A 24 -3.22 -4.76 -0.52
CA ASN A 24 -3.30 -5.49 -1.78
C ASN A 24 -2.12 -5.18 -2.70
N ILE A 25 -1.80 -3.91 -2.85
CA ILE A 25 -0.72 -3.46 -3.75
C ILE A 25 0.63 -3.94 -3.22
N PHE A 26 0.92 -3.77 -1.92
CA PHE A 26 2.16 -4.24 -1.33
C PHE A 26 2.30 -5.76 -1.39
N ILE A 27 1.26 -6.49 -1.05
CA ILE A 27 1.29 -7.95 -1.03
C ILE A 27 1.59 -8.49 -2.43
N LYS A 28 0.94 -7.96 -3.46
CA LYS A 28 1.21 -8.37 -4.84
C LYS A 28 2.68 -8.14 -5.24
N GLN A 29 3.21 -6.98 -4.89
CA GLN A 29 4.62 -6.65 -5.21
C GLN A 29 5.57 -7.59 -4.48
N LEU A 30 5.30 -7.89 -3.22
CA LEU A 30 6.18 -8.72 -2.40
C LEU A 30 6.06 -10.20 -2.73
N GLU A 31 4.86 -10.69 -3.02
CA GLU A 31 4.64 -12.10 -3.37
C GLU A 31 5.31 -12.49 -4.69
N ASP A 32 5.47 -11.56 -5.61
CA ASP A 32 6.19 -11.80 -6.87
C ASP A 32 7.69 -11.97 -6.66
N LEU A 33 8.19 -11.63 -5.47
CA LEU A 33 9.61 -11.74 -5.13
C LEU A 33 9.84 -12.93 -4.21
N LYS A 34 10.97 -13.60 -4.39
CA LYS A 34 11.42 -14.59 -3.40
C LYS A 34 11.73 -13.86 -2.09
N PRO A 35 11.58 -14.52 -0.93
CA PRO A 35 11.88 -13.86 0.35
C PRO A 35 13.25 -13.19 0.40
N THR A 36 14.26 -13.81 -0.20
CA THR A 36 15.62 -13.26 -0.24
C THR A 36 15.76 -12.02 -1.12
N GLU A 37 14.81 -11.79 -2.01
CA GLU A 37 14.81 -10.64 -2.94
C GLU A 37 13.99 -9.47 -2.43
N ARG A 38 13.22 -9.67 -1.37
CA ARG A 38 12.35 -8.62 -0.83
C ARG A 38 13.18 -7.53 -0.18
N PRO A 39 12.84 -6.24 -0.41
CA PRO A 39 13.61 -5.11 0.12
C PRO A 39 13.29 -4.77 1.57
N ILE A 40 12.36 -5.49 2.18
CA ILE A 40 11.90 -5.24 3.54
C ILE A 40 11.69 -6.57 4.26
N HIS A 41 12.08 -6.62 5.52
CA HIS A 41 11.82 -7.75 6.42
C HIS A 41 11.38 -7.25 7.78
N CYS A 42 10.56 -8.04 8.45
CA CYS A 42 10.15 -7.77 9.82
C CYS A 42 10.84 -8.79 10.72
N SER A 43 11.67 -8.31 11.65
CA SER A 43 12.37 -9.17 12.60
C SER A 43 11.52 -9.48 13.83
N ASP A 44 10.59 -8.60 14.17
CA ASP A 44 9.71 -8.75 15.33
C ASP A 44 8.34 -8.13 14.98
N LYS A 45 7.38 -8.99 14.63
CA LYS A 45 6.06 -8.54 14.21
C LYS A 45 5.22 -7.97 15.35
N LYS A 46 5.52 -8.35 16.59
CA LYS A 46 4.81 -7.80 17.75
C LYS A 46 5.22 -6.36 18.04
N ARG A 47 6.51 -6.09 17.93
CA ARG A 47 7.08 -4.75 18.14
C ARG A 47 7.16 -3.94 16.86
N LEU A 48 6.83 -4.56 15.72
CA LEU A 48 6.91 -3.96 14.39
C LEU A 48 8.30 -3.38 14.11
N GLN A 49 9.31 -4.23 14.27
CA GLN A 49 10.69 -3.89 13.90
C GLN A 49 10.94 -4.29 12.46
N PHE A 50 11.15 -3.31 11.61
CA PHE A 50 11.40 -3.51 10.19
C PHE A 50 12.86 -3.20 9.86
N TYR A 51 13.39 -3.96 8.91
CA TYR A 51 14.67 -3.70 8.28
C TYR A 51 14.44 -3.48 6.80
N VAL A 52 15.08 -2.49 6.24
CA VAL A 52 15.00 -2.17 4.81
C VAL A 52 16.38 -2.30 4.18
N LYS A 53 16.38 -2.70 2.91
CA LYS A 53 17.62 -2.82 2.13
C LYS A 53 17.86 -1.51 1.41
N ASP A 54 19.00 -0.91 1.67
CA ASP A 54 19.43 0.35 1.09
C ASP A 54 20.87 0.18 0.61
N ASP A 55 21.11 0.35 -0.71
CA ASP A 55 22.42 0.15 -1.33
C ASP A 55 23.07 -1.19 -0.94
N ASP A 56 22.30 -2.28 -1.04
CA ASP A 56 22.70 -3.65 -0.69
C ASP A 56 23.05 -3.85 0.79
N THR A 57 22.72 -2.87 1.64
CA THR A 57 22.94 -2.96 3.08
C THR A 57 21.60 -2.96 3.80
N TRP A 58 21.45 -3.91 4.75
CA TRP A 58 20.26 -3.96 5.61
C TRP A 58 20.39 -2.99 6.75
N LYS A 59 19.39 -2.11 6.92
CA LYS A 59 19.34 -1.12 8.00
C LYS A 59 18.00 -1.20 8.71
N LYS A 60 18.04 -1.03 10.03
CA LYS A 60 16.82 -0.91 10.81
C LYS A 60 16.07 0.35 10.36
N ASP A 61 14.77 0.22 10.12
CA ASP A 61 13.93 1.35 9.72
C ASP A 61 13.47 2.12 10.96
N GLU A 62 14.30 3.05 11.40
CA GLU A 62 14.02 3.85 12.59
C GLU A 62 12.74 4.65 12.39
N ASP A 63 11.85 4.59 13.39
CA ASP A 63 10.55 5.27 13.37
C ASP A 63 9.69 4.94 12.14
N HIS A 64 9.98 3.81 11.46
CA HIS A 64 9.29 3.38 10.23
C HIS A 64 9.33 4.42 9.10
N GLU A 65 10.40 5.20 9.05
CA GLU A 65 10.51 6.31 8.10
C GLU A 65 10.37 5.83 6.64
N LYS A 66 11.14 4.83 6.25
CA LYS A 66 11.12 4.32 4.87
C LYS A 66 9.79 3.63 4.53
N LEU A 67 9.26 2.87 5.48
CA LEU A 67 7.99 2.19 5.29
C LEU A 67 6.85 3.20 5.13
N THR A 68 6.83 4.25 5.95
CA THR A 68 5.83 5.32 5.87
C THR A 68 5.93 6.06 4.52
N GLU A 69 7.14 6.35 4.06
CA GLU A 69 7.37 6.95 2.74
C GLU A 69 6.82 6.07 1.62
N SER A 70 7.03 4.76 1.72
CA SER A 70 6.54 3.79 0.74
C SER A 70 5.02 3.74 0.70
N ILE A 71 4.37 3.78 1.86
CA ILE A 71 2.90 3.80 1.96
C ILE A 71 2.36 5.06 1.28
N LYS A 72 2.96 6.21 1.55
CA LYS A 72 2.57 7.48 0.93
C LYS A 72 2.76 7.44 -0.59
N ALA A 73 3.87 6.85 -1.04
CA ALA A 73 4.15 6.73 -2.47
C ALA A 73 3.07 5.89 -3.18
N VAL A 74 2.67 4.76 -2.58
CA VAL A 74 1.61 3.92 -3.14
C VAL A 74 0.28 4.68 -3.18
N SER A 75 -0.05 5.42 -2.12
CA SER A 75 -1.25 6.26 -2.09
C SER A 75 -1.26 7.26 -3.25
N ASN A 76 -0.13 7.94 -3.46
CA ASN A 76 0.00 8.92 -4.55
C ASN A 76 -0.13 8.28 -5.92
N ILE A 77 0.40 7.07 -6.10
CA ILE A 77 0.26 6.34 -7.36
C ILE A 77 -1.20 6.00 -7.64
N GLN A 78 -1.97 5.63 -6.62
CA GLN A 78 -3.40 5.38 -6.76
C GLN A 78 -4.14 6.65 -7.17
N VAL A 79 -3.82 7.80 -6.56
CA VAL A 79 -4.42 9.10 -6.93
C VAL A 79 -4.16 9.40 -8.40
N LYS A 80 -2.93 9.19 -8.86
CA LYS A 80 -2.57 9.39 -10.27
C LYS A 80 -3.32 8.42 -11.19
N LYS A 81 -3.58 7.20 -10.72
CA LYS A 81 -4.34 6.21 -11.49
C LYS A 81 -5.79 6.63 -11.71
N MET A 82 -6.36 7.41 -10.81
CA MET A 82 -7.69 8.00 -10.99
C MET A 82 -7.75 8.85 -12.26
N THR A 83 -6.66 9.53 -12.61
CA THR A 83 -6.60 10.33 -13.84
C THR A 83 -6.81 9.46 -15.08
N VAL A 84 -6.24 8.24 -15.07
CA VAL A 84 -6.44 7.27 -16.16
C VAL A 84 -7.91 6.88 -16.26
N TRP A 85 -8.54 6.59 -15.10
CA TRP A 85 -9.96 6.25 -15.07
C TRP A 85 -10.84 7.39 -15.59
N GLU A 86 -10.51 8.64 -15.18
CA GLU A 86 -11.23 9.84 -15.65
C GLU A 86 -11.16 9.99 -17.17
N LYS A 87 -9.99 9.72 -17.76
CA LYS A 87 -9.81 9.78 -19.22
C LYS A 87 -10.64 8.73 -19.95
N GLN A 88 -10.83 7.56 -19.32
CA GLN A 88 -11.66 6.50 -19.89
C GLN A 88 -13.15 6.74 -19.66
N ASN A 89 -13.50 7.65 -18.76
CA ASN A 89 -14.87 7.97 -18.39
C ASN A 89 -15.07 9.49 -18.39
N PRO A 90 -14.91 10.16 -19.56
CA PRO A 90 -14.92 11.62 -19.62
C PRO A 90 -16.23 12.25 -19.20
N ASP A 91 -17.31 11.48 -19.17
CA ASP A 91 -18.64 11.91 -18.76
C ASP A 91 -18.93 11.70 -17.28
N TYR A 92 -17.90 11.37 -16.47
CA TYR A 92 -18.11 10.98 -15.07
C TYR A 92 -18.79 12.07 -14.23
N THR A 93 -18.60 13.35 -14.57
CA THR A 93 -19.25 14.46 -13.86
C THR A 93 -20.74 14.56 -14.16
N LYS A 94 -21.19 14.00 -15.29
CA LYS A 94 -22.58 14.10 -15.75
C LYS A 94 -23.39 12.82 -15.50
N ASP A 95 -22.71 11.69 -15.36
CA ASP A 95 -23.35 10.40 -15.11
C ASP A 95 -23.39 10.15 -13.60
N PRO A 96 -24.60 10.06 -12.98
CA PRO A 96 -24.70 9.89 -11.53
C PRO A 96 -23.99 8.65 -10.99
N GLN A 97 -24.01 7.53 -11.72
CA GLN A 97 -23.34 6.31 -11.30
C GLN A 97 -21.82 6.47 -11.32
N LYS A 98 -21.29 7.10 -12.36
CA LYS A 98 -19.84 7.35 -12.48
C LYS A 98 -19.39 8.40 -11.47
N SER A 99 -20.18 9.43 -11.20
CA SER A 99 -19.89 10.42 -10.16
C SER A 99 -19.81 9.76 -8.79
N TYR A 100 -20.74 8.87 -8.49
CA TYR A 100 -20.74 8.12 -7.23
C TYR A 100 -19.49 7.24 -7.12
N LYS A 101 -19.17 6.52 -8.18
CA LYS A 101 -17.95 5.68 -8.21
C LYS A 101 -16.69 6.52 -8.02
N TRP A 102 -16.61 7.68 -8.67
CA TRP A 102 -15.49 8.60 -8.53
C TRP A 102 -15.32 9.05 -7.08
N SER A 103 -16.42 9.40 -6.41
CA SER A 103 -16.38 9.81 -4.99
C SER A 103 -15.89 8.68 -4.08
N LYS A 104 -16.38 7.46 -4.28
CA LYS A 104 -15.94 6.29 -3.52
C LYS A 104 -14.47 5.99 -3.77
N MET A 105 -14.04 6.14 -5.00
CA MET A 105 -12.64 5.95 -5.39
C MET A 105 -11.75 6.94 -4.67
N LEU A 106 -12.12 8.22 -4.66
CA LEU A 106 -11.37 9.26 -3.99
C LEU A 106 -11.24 8.97 -2.49
N ASP A 107 -12.34 8.61 -1.83
CA ASP A 107 -12.33 8.25 -0.41
C ASP A 107 -11.42 7.07 -0.11
N SER A 108 -11.28 6.17 -1.08
CA SER A 108 -10.50 4.94 -0.91
C SER A 108 -8.99 5.12 -1.13
N VAL A 109 -8.57 6.22 -1.74
CA VAL A 109 -7.14 6.49 -2.00
C VAL A 109 -6.57 7.55 -1.06
N ILE A 110 -7.40 8.17 -0.23
CA ILE A 110 -7.00 9.16 0.77
C ILE A 110 -6.64 8.41 2.06
N ALA A 111 -5.50 8.75 2.62
CA ALA A 111 -4.96 8.08 3.82
C ALA A 111 -5.79 8.31 5.09
N GLY A 112 -6.63 9.35 5.11
CA GLY A 112 -7.50 9.69 6.23
C GLY A 112 -7.90 11.15 6.18
N GLU A 113 -8.97 11.52 6.90
CA GLU A 113 -9.48 12.88 6.95
C GLU A 113 -8.71 13.78 7.90
N ASN A 114 -7.99 13.19 8.85
CA ASN A 114 -7.21 13.92 9.84
C ASN A 114 -5.98 13.10 10.23
N SER A 115 -5.07 13.70 10.99
CA SER A 115 -3.80 13.06 11.35
C SER A 115 -3.98 11.82 12.23
N GLN A 116 -5.01 11.78 13.07
CA GLN A 116 -5.28 10.60 13.90
C GLN A 116 -5.69 9.40 13.05
N GLU A 117 -6.58 9.63 12.08
CA GLU A 117 -7.04 8.58 11.17
C GLU A 117 -5.90 8.08 10.28
N VAL A 118 -5.07 8.98 9.76
CA VAL A 118 -3.89 8.63 8.97
C VAL A 118 -2.97 7.71 9.76
N LYS A 119 -2.66 8.06 11.00
CA LYS A 119 -1.78 7.25 11.87
C LYS A 119 -2.39 5.88 12.19
N LYS A 120 -3.69 5.84 12.44
CA LYS A 120 -4.42 4.61 12.71
C LYS A 120 -4.36 3.67 11.50
N ASN A 121 -4.58 4.21 10.30
CA ASN A 121 -4.53 3.45 9.05
C ASN A 121 -3.12 2.95 8.78
N GLU A 122 -2.10 3.78 8.96
CA GLU A 122 -0.70 3.38 8.81
C GLU A 122 -0.35 2.23 9.74
N LYS A 123 -0.81 2.27 11.00
CA LYS A 123 -0.56 1.22 11.97
C LYS A 123 -1.18 -0.11 11.52
N LYS A 124 -2.41 -0.06 11.02
CA LYS A 124 -3.09 -1.26 10.49
C LYS A 124 -2.33 -1.88 9.33
N ILE A 125 -1.89 -1.03 8.39
CA ILE A 125 -1.11 -1.47 7.22
C ILE A 125 0.20 -2.10 7.67
N LYS A 126 0.91 -1.47 8.59
CA LYS A 126 2.20 -1.95 9.10
C LYS A 126 2.06 -3.32 9.79
N LYS A 127 0.97 -3.54 10.53
CA LYS A 127 0.72 -4.83 11.17
C LYS A 127 0.55 -5.95 10.15
N ILE A 128 -0.18 -5.70 9.07
CA ILE A 128 -0.38 -6.68 8.01
C ILE A 128 0.94 -6.94 7.28
N LEU A 129 1.65 -5.88 6.92
CA LEU A 129 2.95 -6.01 6.24
C LEU A 129 3.96 -6.76 7.11
N GLY A 130 3.95 -6.52 8.42
CA GLY A 130 4.81 -7.24 9.36
C GLY A 130 4.59 -8.75 9.32
N LYS A 131 3.36 -9.18 9.13
CA LYS A 131 3.05 -10.61 8.99
C LYS A 131 3.54 -11.15 7.64
N VAL A 132 3.38 -10.38 6.57
CA VAL A 132 3.75 -10.80 5.21
C VAL A 132 5.27 -10.95 5.08
N VAL A 133 6.03 -10.06 5.69
CA VAL A 133 7.50 -10.05 5.58
C VAL A 133 8.20 -10.52 6.86
N ASP A 134 7.51 -11.26 7.72
CA ASP A 134 8.06 -11.83 8.93
C ASP A 134 9.18 -12.80 8.57
N ILE A 135 10.40 -12.49 8.97
CA ILE A 135 11.58 -13.28 8.64
C ILE A 135 11.48 -14.71 9.18
N LYS A 136 10.83 -14.90 10.32
CA LYS A 136 10.64 -16.22 10.91
C LYS A 136 9.75 -17.10 10.05
N GLU A 137 8.67 -16.54 9.52
CA GLU A 137 7.77 -17.26 8.62
C GLU A 137 8.42 -17.51 7.27
N GLU A 138 9.18 -16.53 6.76
CA GLU A 138 9.92 -16.68 5.50
C GLU A 138 10.94 -17.80 5.57
N LEU A 139 11.63 -17.93 6.70
CA LEU A 139 12.62 -19.00 6.91
C LEU A 139 11.95 -20.38 7.04
N LYS A 140 10.75 -20.45 7.60
CA LYS A 140 9.98 -21.69 7.69
C LYS A 140 9.47 -22.15 6.33
N GLY A 141 9.16 -21.21 5.42
CA GLY A 141 8.63 -21.50 4.10
C GLY A 141 9.66 -22.06 3.13
N ASN A 142 10.92 -22.06 3.53
CA ASN A 142 12.00 -22.60 2.73
C ASN A 142 12.35 -24.01 3.26
#